data_3daad5f46f9234dd250b43fc47fc01ab
#
_entry.id   3daad5f46f9234dd250b43fc47fc01ab
#
_cell.length_a   1.000
_cell.length_b   1.000
_cell.length_c   1.000
_cell.angle_alpha   90.00
_cell.angle_beta   90.00
_cell.angle_gamma   90.00
#
_symmetry.space_group_name_H-M   'P 1'
#
loop_
_entity.id
_entity.type
_entity.pdbx_description
1 polymer ?
#
loop_
_entity_poly.entity_id
_entity_poly.type
_entity_poly.pdbx_seq_one_letter_code
_entity_poly.pdbx_strand_id
1 'polypeptide(L)'
;MNAVTKIGLFRQGLQFVLGVHSKALLPEYHSHTARKRLAGHRSAVAQPEAAGRTTGRVALFATCYGNRNEPHIAEDLFKVFEHNDIEMTLVAKEQCCGMPKLELGDLEAVERAKDANIPVLLAAIDAGYDIVAPVPSCVLMFKQELPLLFPEDAGVQKVKQHMFDP
;
A
#
# COMPACT_ATOMS: atom_id res chain seq x y z
N MET A 1 -10.33 -16.53 -11.41
CA MET A 1 -11.12 -16.15 -10.21
C MET A 1 -12.25 -15.18 -10.57
N ASN A 2 -12.00 -14.05 -11.21
CA ASN A 2 -13.02 -13.05 -11.58
C ASN A 2 -14.20 -13.59 -12.43
N ALA A 3 -13.95 -14.55 -13.34
CA ALA A 3 -15.01 -15.14 -14.15
C ALA A 3 -16.02 -15.93 -13.30
N VAL A 4 -15.55 -16.69 -12.33
CA VAL A 4 -16.39 -17.53 -11.45
C VAL A 4 -17.27 -16.66 -10.55
N THR A 5 -16.74 -15.55 -10.03
CA THR A 5 -17.50 -14.62 -9.18
C THR A 5 -18.60 -13.84 -9.93
N LYS A 6 -18.61 -13.90 -11.28
CA LYS A 6 -19.67 -13.31 -12.12
C LYS A 6 -20.80 -14.30 -12.47
N ILE A 7 -20.64 -15.61 -12.14
CA ILE A 7 -21.66 -16.64 -12.42
C ILE A 7 -22.76 -16.60 -11.36
N GLY A 8 -24.01 -16.39 -11.79
CA GLY A 8 -25.16 -16.24 -10.89
C GLY A 8 -25.36 -17.43 -9.95
N LEU A 9 -25.24 -18.67 -10.44
CA LEU A 9 -25.38 -19.88 -9.63
C LEU A 9 -24.29 -19.96 -8.54
N PHE A 10 -23.05 -19.59 -8.87
CA PHE A 10 -21.94 -19.54 -7.89
C PHE A 10 -22.21 -18.48 -6.81
N ARG A 11 -22.75 -17.34 -7.18
CA ARG A 11 -23.10 -16.27 -6.25
C ARG A 11 -24.23 -16.67 -5.30
N GLN A 12 -25.23 -17.42 -5.79
CA GLN A 12 -26.29 -17.98 -4.93
C GLN A 12 -25.71 -19.02 -3.95
N GLY A 13 -24.76 -19.85 -4.40
CA GLY A 13 -24.03 -20.77 -3.53
C GLY A 13 -23.24 -20.04 -2.44
N LEU A 14 -22.54 -18.96 -2.77
CA LEU A 14 -21.85 -18.12 -1.79
C LEU A 14 -22.80 -17.49 -0.78
N GLN A 15 -23.98 -17.06 -1.24
CA GLN A 15 -25.00 -16.51 -0.35
C GLN A 15 -25.51 -17.57 0.65
N PHE A 16 -25.75 -18.77 0.17
CA PHE A 16 -26.26 -19.85 1.01
C PHE A 16 -25.22 -20.36 2.03
N VAL A 17 -23.96 -20.52 1.60
CA VAL A 17 -22.89 -21.11 2.44
C VAL A 17 -22.21 -20.08 3.33
N LEU A 18 -21.94 -18.88 2.81
CA LEU A 18 -21.12 -17.86 3.47
C LEU A 18 -21.90 -16.60 3.86
N GLY A 19 -23.19 -16.51 3.58
CA GLY A 19 -24.00 -15.33 3.84
C GLY A 19 -23.67 -14.12 2.95
N VAL A 20 -22.82 -14.28 1.96
CA VAL A 20 -22.44 -13.19 1.03
C VAL A 20 -23.57 -12.94 0.06
N HIS A 21 -24.24 -11.78 0.15
CA HIS A 21 -25.37 -11.46 -0.71
C HIS A 21 -25.03 -11.62 -2.20
N SER A 22 -25.91 -12.26 -2.98
CA SER A 22 -25.64 -12.58 -4.39
C SER A 22 -25.39 -11.37 -5.30
N LYS A 23 -25.83 -10.17 -4.90
CA LYS A 23 -25.58 -8.89 -5.59
C LYS A 23 -24.45 -8.06 -4.97
N ALA A 24 -23.74 -8.59 -3.95
CA ALA A 24 -22.60 -7.86 -3.36
C ALA A 24 -21.55 -7.55 -4.43
N LEU A 25 -21.01 -6.36 -4.40
CA LEU A 25 -19.88 -5.99 -5.25
C LEU A 25 -18.63 -6.67 -4.71
N LEU A 26 -18.11 -7.63 -5.47
CA LEU A 26 -16.85 -8.29 -5.16
C LEU A 26 -15.74 -7.63 -5.96
N PRO A 27 -14.65 -7.20 -5.31
CA PRO A 27 -13.53 -6.55 -6.00
C PRO A 27 -12.92 -7.52 -7.03
N GLU A 28 -12.53 -6.99 -8.18
CA GLU A 28 -11.80 -7.75 -9.18
C GLU A 28 -10.36 -8.01 -8.72
N TYR A 29 -9.79 -9.11 -9.18
CA TYR A 29 -8.42 -9.50 -8.88
C TYR A 29 -7.61 -9.50 -10.18
N HIS A 30 -6.68 -8.56 -10.29
CA HIS A 30 -5.88 -8.37 -11.50
C HIS A 30 -4.60 -9.19 -11.46
N SER A 31 -4.35 -9.98 -12.52
CA SER A 31 -3.07 -10.70 -12.72
C SER A 31 -1.95 -9.75 -13.14
N HIS A 32 -2.30 -8.65 -13.82
CA HIS A 32 -1.43 -7.53 -14.16
C HIS A 32 -1.49 -6.51 -13.01
N THR A 33 -0.67 -6.78 -12.00
CA THR A 33 -0.63 -5.97 -10.77
C THR A 33 -0.03 -4.59 -11.04
N ALA A 34 -0.26 -3.61 -10.13
CA ALA A 34 0.36 -2.29 -10.22
C ALA A 34 1.89 -2.38 -10.36
N ARG A 35 2.52 -3.24 -9.57
CA ARG A 35 3.99 -3.46 -9.65
C ARG A 35 4.45 -3.98 -11.01
N LYS A 36 3.66 -4.84 -11.68
CA LYS A 36 3.98 -5.30 -13.04
C LYS A 36 3.79 -4.20 -14.09
N ARG A 37 2.76 -3.37 -13.92
CA ARG A 37 2.46 -2.26 -14.84
C ARG A 37 3.53 -1.17 -14.75
N LEU A 38 4.03 -0.91 -13.55
CA LEU A 38 5.07 0.08 -13.27
C LEU A 38 6.49 -0.50 -13.28
N ALA A 39 6.65 -1.79 -13.64
CA ALA A 39 7.96 -2.41 -13.74
C ALA A 39 8.83 -1.69 -14.78
N GLY A 40 9.98 -1.20 -14.35
CA GLY A 40 10.90 -0.43 -15.21
C GLY A 40 10.51 1.03 -15.43
N HIS A 41 9.43 1.51 -14.80
CA HIS A 41 9.13 2.94 -14.78
C HIS A 41 10.30 3.70 -14.16
N ARG A 42 10.69 4.80 -14.80
CA ARG A 42 11.68 5.76 -14.30
C ARG A 42 11.06 7.13 -14.36
N SER A 43 11.08 7.83 -13.24
CA SER A 43 10.61 9.21 -13.21
C SER A 43 11.42 10.07 -14.17
N ALA A 44 10.72 10.95 -14.88
CA ALA A 44 11.32 11.94 -15.76
C ALA A 44 11.69 13.25 -15.01
N VAL A 45 11.35 13.35 -13.73
CA VAL A 45 11.62 14.53 -12.89
C VAL A 45 13.12 14.67 -12.68
N ALA A 46 13.70 15.75 -13.24
CA ALA A 46 15.14 15.96 -13.22
C ALA A 46 15.64 16.60 -11.92
N GLN A 47 14.84 17.46 -11.31
CA GLN A 47 15.20 18.21 -10.09
C GLN A 47 13.97 18.30 -9.17
N PRO A 48 13.75 17.32 -8.32
CA PRO A 48 12.65 17.38 -7.35
C PRO A 48 12.93 18.48 -6.31
N GLU A 49 11.92 19.30 -6.05
CA GLU A 49 12.01 20.36 -5.04
C GLU A 49 11.33 19.93 -3.75
N ALA A 50 12.04 20.03 -2.64
CA ALA A 50 11.48 19.78 -1.32
C ALA A 50 10.54 20.92 -0.92
N ALA A 51 9.36 20.58 -0.44
CA ALA A 51 8.37 21.53 0.07
C ALA A 51 8.01 21.23 1.53
N GLY A 52 8.16 22.22 2.39
CA GLY A 52 7.84 22.08 3.81
C GLY A 52 8.71 21.03 4.51
N ARG A 53 8.07 19.94 4.99
CA ARG A 53 8.75 18.82 5.67
C ARG A 53 9.00 17.61 4.77
N THR A 54 8.70 17.72 3.47
CA THR A 54 8.86 16.63 2.52
C THR A 54 10.20 16.71 1.79
N THR A 55 10.63 15.58 1.24
CA THR A 55 11.88 15.48 0.47
C THR A 55 11.70 15.87 -1.01
N GLY A 56 10.47 16.08 -1.49
CA GLY A 56 10.16 16.25 -2.92
C GLY A 56 10.25 14.96 -3.73
N ARG A 57 10.54 13.83 -3.08
CA ARG A 57 10.70 12.50 -3.69
C ARG A 57 9.85 11.49 -2.92
N VAL A 58 9.12 10.64 -3.61
CA VAL A 58 8.14 9.74 -2.99
C VAL A 58 8.35 8.29 -3.43
N ALA A 59 8.34 7.37 -2.48
CA ALA A 59 8.25 5.95 -2.71
C ALA A 59 6.83 5.46 -2.40
N LEU A 60 6.15 4.90 -3.40
CA LEU A 60 4.80 4.37 -3.25
C LEU A 60 4.81 3.01 -2.57
N PHE A 61 4.19 2.92 -1.41
CA PHE A 61 3.74 1.67 -0.80
C PHE A 61 2.41 1.29 -1.47
N ALA A 62 2.47 0.46 -2.52
CA ALA A 62 1.31 0.20 -3.39
C ALA A 62 0.15 -0.50 -2.68
N THR A 63 0.37 -1.07 -1.50
CA THR A 63 -0.57 -1.86 -0.70
C THR A 63 -1.01 -3.17 -1.38
N CYS A 64 -1.53 -4.11 -0.62
CA CYS A 64 -2.06 -5.35 -1.19
C CYS A 64 -3.30 -5.09 -2.07
N TYR A 65 -4.16 -4.15 -1.64
CA TYR A 65 -5.37 -3.78 -2.37
C TYR A 65 -5.04 -3.00 -3.64
N GLY A 66 -4.29 -1.92 -3.56
CA GLY A 66 -3.88 -1.11 -4.71
C GLY A 66 -3.06 -1.91 -5.74
N ASN A 67 -2.24 -2.85 -5.27
CA ASN A 67 -1.44 -3.67 -6.18
C ASN A 67 -2.29 -4.66 -7.00
N ARG A 68 -3.36 -5.24 -6.43
CA ARG A 68 -4.07 -6.37 -7.03
C ARG A 68 -5.52 -6.10 -7.41
N ASN A 69 -6.21 -5.25 -6.64
CA ASN A 69 -7.63 -4.97 -6.89
C ASN A 69 -7.83 -3.68 -7.68
N GLU A 70 -7.02 -2.65 -7.40
CA GLU A 70 -7.13 -1.34 -8.03
C GLU A 70 -5.77 -0.84 -8.57
N PRO A 71 -5.13 -1.60 -9.49
CA PRO A 71 -3.76 -1.28 -9.93
C PRO A 71 -3.65 0.06 -10.67
N HIS A 72 -4.75 0.60 -11.22
CA HIS A 72 -4.76 1.90 -11.87
C HIS A 72 -4.53 3.06 -10.90
N ILE A 73 -4.90 2.92 -9.61
CA ILE A 73 -4.64 3.96 -8.60
C ILE A 73 -3.13 4.27 -8.52
N ALA A 74 -2.30 3.23 -8.54
CA ALA A 74 -0.85 3.42 -8.53
C ALA A 74 -0.35 4.15 -9.78
N GLU A 75 -0.87 3.78 -10.97
CA GLU A 75 -0.51 4.43 -12.24
C GLU A 75 -0.93 5.90 -12.24
N ASP A 76 -2.11 6.20 -11.71
CA ASP A 76 -2.62 7.58 -11.66
C ASP A 76 -1.87 8.43 -10.64
N LEU A 77 -1.48 7.87 -9.49
CA LEU A 77 -0.60 8.55 -8.54
C LEU A 77 0.75 8.91 -9.17
N PHE A 78 1.39 7.99 -9.89
CA PHE A 78 2.63 8.31 -10.60
C PHE A 78 2.46 9.49 -11.54
N LYS A 79 1.39 9.49 -12.36
CA LYS A 79 1.10 10.62 -13.28
C LYS A 79 0.87 11.94 -12.55
N VAL A 80 0.11 11.92 -11.45
CA VAL A 80 -0.22 13.13 -10.69
C VAL A 80 1.02 13.70 -10.01
N PHE A 81 1.80 12.86 -9.34
CA PHE A 81 3.01 13.31 -8.63
C PHE A 81 4.06 13.83 -9.62
N GLU A 82 4.33 13.10 -10.70
CA GLU A 82 5.30 13.52 -11.72
C GLU A 82 4.85 14.77 -12.49
N HIS A 83 3.52 14.97 -12.69
CA HIS A 83 2.99 16.21 -13.24
C HIS A 83 3.24 17.43 -12.34
N ASN A 84 3.43 17.21 -11.05
CA ASN A 84 3.76 18.24 -10.06
C ASN A 84 5.25 18.25 -9.72
N ASP A 85 6.10 17.72 -10.61
CA ASP A 85 7.56 17.70 -10.45
C ASP A 85 8.05 16.96 -9.20
N ILE A 86 7.27 15.98 -8.71
CA ILE A 86 7.65 15.11 -7.60
C ILE A 86 8.11 13.76 -8.15
N GLU A 87 9.39 13.44 -7.91
CA GLU A 87 9.94 12.14 -8.32
C GLU A 87 9.26 10.99 -7.59
N MET A 88 8.79 9.99 -8.34
CA MET A 88 8.09 8.85 -7.79
C MET A 88 8.74 7.51 -8.12
N THR A 89 8.81 6.62 -7.13
CA THR A 89 9.28 5.24 -7.27
C THR A 89 8.39 4.27 -6.50
N LEU A 90 8.61 2.96 -6.65
CA LEU A 90 7.92 1.94 -5.86
C LEU A 90 8.79 1.49 -4.69
N VAL A 91 8.20 1.33 -3.50
CA VAL A 91 8.85 0.62 -2.38
C VAL A 91 9.20 -0.80 -2.82
N ALA A 92 10.43 -1.24 -2.55
CA ALA A 92 10.87 -2.58 -2.93
C ALA A 92 10.23 -3.65 -2.02
N LYS A 93 9.67 -4.71 -2.64
CA LYS A 93 9.27 -5.95 -1.95
C LYS A 93 8.34 -5.77 -0.73
N GLU A 94 7.47 -4.78 -0.73
CA GLU A 94 6.49 -4.58 0.35
C GLU A 94 5.57 -5.79 0.52
N GLN A 95 5.09 -6.01 1.74
CA GLN A 95 4.06 -6.97 2.09
C GLN A 95 2.79 -6.25 2.59
N CYS A 96 1.75 -7.01 2.98
CA CYS A 96 0.57 -6.43 3.61
C CYS A 96 0.98 -5.61 4.84
N CYS A 97 0.35 -4.45 5.04
CA CYS A 97 0.64 -3.57 6.18
C CYS A 97 0.33 -4.21 7.55
N GLY A 98 -0.51 -5.25 7.58
CA GLY A 98 -0.90 -5.92 8.81
C GLY A 98 -2.25 -5.49 9.39
N MET A 99 -2.86 -4.39 8.92
CA MET A 99 -4.13 -3.87 9.47
C MET A 99 -5.23 -4.94 9.59
N PRO A 100 -5.54 -5.79 8.59
CA PRO A 100 -6.55 -6.82 8.75
C PRO A 100 -6.23 -7.86 9.82
N LYS A 101 -4.96 -8.04 10.16
CA LYS A 101 -4.51 -8.92 11.22
C LYS A 101 -4.68 -8.27 12.59
N LEU A 102 -4.41 -6.97 12.68
CA LEU A 102 -4.66 -6.18 13.88
C LEU A 102 -6.16 -6.20 14.24
N GLU A 103 -7.05 -5.99 13.27
CA GLU A 103 -8.49 -6.04 13.46
C GLU A 103 -9.00 -7.41 13.97
N LEU A 104 -8.28 -8.48 13.66
CA LEU A 104 -8.56 -9.83 14.15
C LEU A 104 -7.86 -10.15 15.48
N GLY A 105 -7.03 -9.25 16.02
CA GLY A 105 -6.25 -9.46 17.24
C GLY A 105 -5.05 -10.40 17.06
N ASP A 106 -4.63 -10.71 15.81
CA ASP A 106 -3.48 -11.57 15.52
C ASP A 106 -2.18 -10.74 15.58
N LEU A 107 -1.76 -10.42 16.81
CA LEU A 107 -0.59 -9.56 17.05
C LEU A 107 0.73 -10.16 16.56
N GLU A 108 0.87 -11.49 16.57
CA GLU A 108 2.06 -12.14 16.00
C GLU A 108 2.16 -11.92 14.49
N ALA A 109 1.03 -11.97 13.78
CA ALA A 109 1.03 -11.68 12.34
C ALA A 109 1.27 -10.19 12.06
N VAL A 110 0.84 -9.29 12.96
CA VAL A 110 1.16 -7.86 12.90
C VAL A 110 2.66 -7.64 13.05
N GLU A 111 3.29 -8.27 14.04
CA GLU A 111 4.74 -8.17 14.25
C GLU A 111 5.52 -8.69 13.04
N ARG A 112 5.15 -9.86 12.50
CA ARG A 112 5.77 -10.38 11.26
C ARG A 112 5.62 -9.43 10.07
N ALA A 113 4.46 -8.77 9.94
CA ALA A 113 4.23 -7.78 8.89
C ALA A 113 5.10 -6.53 9.08
N LYS A 114 5.25 -6.07 10.33
CA LYS A 114 6.16 -4.98 10.73
C LYS A 114 7.60 -5.34 10.36
N ASP A 115 8.09 -6.49 10.79
CA ASP A 115 9.47 -6.93 10.54
C ASP A 115 9.80 -7.07 9.06
N ALA A 116 8.82 -7.42 8.23
CA ALA A 116 8.98 -7.49 6.78
C ALA A 116 8.97 -6.12 6.10
N ASN A 117 8.17 -5.17 6.59
CA ASN A 117 7.97 -3.87 5.91
C ASN A 117 8.93 -2.78 6.42
N ILE A 118 9.18 -2.68 7.72
CA ILE A 118 9.99 -1.59 8.28
C ILE A 118 11.38 -1.50 7.63
N PRO A 119 12.15 -2.59 7.44
CA PRO A 119 13.46 -2.49 6.80
C PRO A 119 13.41 -1.97 5.35
N VAL A 120 12.40 -2.36 4.58
CA VAL A 120 12.30 -1.89 3.17
C VAL A 120 11.81 -0.46 3.07
N LEU A 121 10.99 0.00 4.01
CA LEU A 121 10.57 1.40 4.11
C LEU A 121 11.73 2.29 4.56
N LEU A 122 12.51 1.85 5.55
CA LEU A 122 13.72 2.56 5.99
C LEU A 122 14.74 2.69 4.86
N ALA A 123 14.94 1.65 4.05
CA ALA A 123 15.84 1.73 2.90
C ALA A 123 15.40 2.80 1.88
N ALA A 124 14.09 2.98 1.66
CA ALA A 124 13.57 4.04 0.81
C ALA A 124 13.78 5.43 1.45
N ILE A 125 13.52 5.56 2.75
CA ILE A 125 13.72 6.81 3.51
C ILE A 125 15.21 7.19 3.52
N ASP A 126 16.11 6.24 3.75
CA ASP A 126 17.56 6.47 3.75
C ASP A 126 18.09 6.84 2.35
N ALA A 127 17.39 6.44 1.29
CA ALA A 127 17.63 6.88 -0.09
C ALA A 127 17.04 8.27 -0.40
N GLY A 128 16.41 8.94 0.58
CA GLY A 128 15.88 10.30 0.46
C GLY A 128 14.43 10.37 -0.05
N TYR A 129 13.65 9.32 0.10
CA TYR A 129 12.23 9.33 -0.27
C TYR A 129 11.33 9.42 0.97
N ASP A 130 10.23 10.16 0.86
CA ASP A 130 9.08 10.01 1.72
C ASP A 130 8.19 8.84 1.22
N ILE A 131 7.36 8.30 2.07
CA ILE A 131 6.51 7.16 1.74
C ILE A 131 5.06 7.64 1.60
N VAL A 132 4.40 7.22 0.52
CA VAL A 132 2.98 7.46 0.30
C VAL A 132 2.25 6.13 0.13
N ALA A 133 1.07 6.02 0.73
CA ALA A 133 0.20 4.86 0.55
C ALA A 133 -1.23 5.30 0.20
N PRO A 134 -1.85 4.76 -0.88
CA PRO A 134 -3.16 5.21 -1.36
C PRO A 134 -4.34 4.69 -0.52
N VAL A 135 -4.08 3.80 0.44
CA VAL A 135 -5.12 3.19 1.27
C VAL A 135 -5.00 3.74 2.69
N PRO A 136 -5.99 4.53 3.18
CA PRO A 136 -5.92 5.21 4.48
C PRO A 136 -5.64 4.27 5.66
N SER A 137 -6.21 3.07 5.66
CA SER A 137 -5.95 2.08 6.73
C SER A 137 -4.48 1.62 6.77
N CYS A 138 -3.79 1.58 5.63
CA CYS A 138 -2.36 1.28 5.60
C CYS A 138 -1.54 2.45 6.14
N VAL A 139 -1.92 3.69 5.82
CA VAL A 139 -1.30 4.90 6.39
C VAL A 139 -1.50 4.92 7.90
N LEU A 140 -2.73 4.68 8.37
CA LEU A 140 -3.06 4.59 9.80
C LEU A 140 -2.18 3.56 10.52
N MET A 141 -2.00 2.38 9.90
CA MET A 141 -1.17 1.32 10.46
C MET A 141 0.26 1.80 10.76
N PHE A 142 0.91 2.49 9.83
CA PHE A 142 2.28 2.97 9.99
C PHE A 142 2.39 4.27 10.81
N LYS A 143 1.36 5.12 10.79
CA LYS A 143 1.38 6.42 11.51
C LYS A 143 0.92 6.33 12.95
N GLN A 144 0.04 5.39 13.30
CA GLN A 144 -0.57 5.31 14.61
C GLN A 144 -0.46 3.92 15.25
N GLU A 145 -0.93 2.87 14.60
CA GLU A 145 -1.07 1.56 15.22
C GLU A 145 0.28 0.92 15.57
N LEU A 146 1.20 0.83 14.61
CA LEU A 146 2.54 0.29 14.87
C LEU A 146 3.31 1.11 15.92
N PRO A 147 3.33 2.47 15.88
CA PRO A 147 3.95 3.27 16.93
C PRO A 147 3.36 3.10 18.32
N LEU A 148 2.07 2.76 18.45
CA LEU A 148 1.44 2.44 19.73
C LEU A 148 1.82 1.04 20.23
N LEU A 149 1.88 0.07 19.32
CA LEU A 149 2.24 -1.31 19.64
C LEU A 149 3.75 -1.49 19.91
N PHE A 150 4.58 -0.72 19.23
CA PHE A 150 6.06 -0.81 19.29
C PHE A 150 6.68 0.58 19.50
N PRO A 151 6.41 1.23 20.67
CA PRO A 151 6.84 2.60 20.92
C PRO A 151 8.36 2.78 20.97
N GLU A 152 9.09 1.74 21.37
CA GLU A 152 10.55 1.76 21.49
C GLU A 152 11.28 1.38 20.19
N ASP A 153 10.56 0.96 19.14
CA ASP A 153 11.15 0.62 17.85
C ASP A 153 11.49 1.89 17.06
N ALA A 154 12.78 2.25 17.04
CA ALA A 154 13.25 3.44 16.35
C ALA A 154 12.94 3.43 14.83
N GLY A 155 12.90 2.25 14.20
CA GLY A 155 12.54 2.10 12.79
C GLY A 155 11.07 2.44 12.55
N VAL A 156 10.18 1.96 13.43
CA VAL A 156 8.76 2.29 13.39
C VAL A 156 8.55 3.79 13.58
N GLN A 157 9.23 4.42 14.54
CA GLN A 157 9.12 5.85 14.78
C GLN A 157 9.64 6.68 13.61
N LYS A 158 10.72 6.25 12.94
CA LYS A 158 11.23 6.91 11.74
C LYS A 158 10.26 6.80 10.56
N VAL A 159 9.69 5.60 10.31
CA VAL A 159 8.67 5.40 9.26
C VAL A 159 7.44 6.25 9.51
N LYS A 160 6.95 6.36 10.76
CA LYS A 160 5.84 7.25 11.15
C LYS A 160 6.03 8.70 10.67
N GLN A 161 7.26 9.22 10.76
CA GLN A 161 7.58 10.61 10.41
C GLN A 161 7.58 10.84 8.89
N HIS A 162 7.90 9.80 8.12
CA HIS A 162 8.04 9.85 6.67
C HIS A 162 6.86 9.21 5.90
N MET A 163 5.80 8.78 6.59
CA MET A 163 4.59 8.23 5.96
C MET A 163 3.56 9.33 5.76
N PHE A 164 3.02 9.44 4.54
CA PHE A 164 2.03 10.44 4.16
C PHE A 164 0.84 9.83 3.41
N ASP A 165 -0.30 10.51 3.50
CA ASP A 165 -1.42 10.34 2.58
C ASP A 165 -1.10 11.05 1.26
N PRO A 166 -1.57 10.55 0.10
CA PRO A 166 -1.38 11.21 -1.18
C PRO A 166 -2.15 12.52 -1.29
#